data_792e98ec91eeaf61b208f77e11161e71
#
_entry.id   792e98ec91eeaf61b208f77e11161e71
#
_cell.length_a   1.000
_cell.length_b   1.000
_cell.length_c   1.000
_cell.angle_alpha   90.00
_cell.angle_beta   90.00
_cell.angle_gamma   90.00
#
_symmetry.space_group_name_H-M   'P 1'
#
loop_
_entity.id
_entity.type
_entity.pdbx_description
1 polymer ?
#
loop_
_entity_poly.entity_id
_entity_poly.type
_entity_poly.pdbx_seq_one_letter_code
_entity_poly.pdbx_strand_id
1 'polypeptide(L)'
;WSLARRSGRGFLMRMEDLDARSRSEFVTGQLTDLEALGVDWDGPVLFQSERVADYRDVLEDLLSRGSLYECYCTRRDLAEAPSAPHAPLGAYPGTCRNLSDDQRTERRAALANRGPALRLAADVASFEIVDTVLGPYTGAVDDLVIRRGDGVFSYNFVSVLDDGAMGVTQIVRGDDLLASTPRQAYLQDLLSIERPEYVHVPLVTNGEGVRLAKRDGAVTLAALREFGWAPADVVDLLGASLGMDHPRTAENFAALLTPQALMRPAFRIDPKLLEDGPTPDVFRKLLVSSDGEAPAFGEEADDWLGNGFDEGAGD
;
A
#
# COMPACT_ATOMS: atom_id res chain seq x y z
N TRP A 1 -3.22 6.78 10.40
CA TRP A 1 -3.12 7.41 11.70
C TRP A 1 -4.45 8.01 12.14
N SER A 2 -5.03 8.92 11.35
CA SER A 2 -6.26 9.64 11.71
C SER A 2 -7.45 8.69 11.97
N LEU A 3 -7.65 7.66 11.16
CA LEU A 3 -8.70 6.67 11.38
C LEU A 3 -8.44 5.84 12.64
N ALA A 4 -7.19 5.43 12.88
CA ALA A 4 -6.82 4.70 14.09
C ALA A 4 -7.07 5.54 15.34
N ARG A 5 -6.59 6.78 15.39
CA ARG A 5 -6.74 7.66 16.57
C ARG A 5 -8.21 8.00 16.86
N ARG A 6 -9.02 8.25 15.82
CA ARG A 6 -10.46 8.52 15.99
C ARG A 6 -11.23 7.33 16.54
N SER A 7 -10.88 6.12 16.14
CA SER A 7 -11.55 4.90 16.62
C SER A 7 -10.92 4.31 17.89
N GLY A 8 -9.97 5.01 18.51
CA GLY A 8 -9.26 4.52 19.70
C GLY A 8 -8.36 3.32 19.45
N ARG A 9 -8.02 3.04 18.19
CA ARG A 9 -7.10 1.96 17.79
C ARG A 9 -5.64 2.40 17.94
N GLY A 10 -4.75 1.45 18.16
CA GLY A 10 -3.32 1.67 18.07
C GLY A 10 -2.88 1.96 16.64
N PHE A 11 -1.76 2.66 16.50
CA PHE A 11 -1.10 2.89 15.22
C PHE A 11 0.35 2.41 15.34
N LEU A 12 0.70 1.37 14.58
CA LEU A 12 1.98 0.71 14.66
C LEU A 12 2.91 1.17 13.53
N MET A 13 4.22 1.17 13.79
CA MET A 13 5.24 1.54 12.82
C MET A 13 6.07 0.32 12.40
N ARG A 14 6.16 0.10 11.07
CA ARG A 14 6.97 -0.97 10.48
C ARG A 14 7.88 -0.42 9.40
N MET A 15 9.16 -0.73 9.48
CA MET A 15 10.14 -0.44 8.45
C MET A 15 10.27 -1.64 7.51
N GLU A 16 9.97 -1.40 6.24
CA GLU A 16 10.05 -2.41 5.17
C GLU A 16 11.44 -2.38 4.52
N ASP A 17 12.43 -2.86 5.27
CA ASP A 17 13.87 -2.75 5.00
C ASP A 17 14.52 -4.00 4.39
N LEU A 18 13.74 -4.87 3.75
CA LEU A 18 14.25 -6.10 3.12
C LEU A 18 15.01 -5.86 1.80
N ASP A 19 14.77 -4.75 1.15
CA ASP A 19 15.46 -4.41 -0.12
C ASP A 19 16.79 -3.73 0.19
N ALA A 20 17.86 -4.13 -0.50
CA ALA A 20 19.19 -3.54 -0.36
C ALA A 20 19.25 -2.01 -0.65
N ARG A 21 18.20 -1.44 -1.24
CA ARG A 21 18.04 0.00 -1.44
C ARG A 21 17.54 0.73 -0.20
N SER A 22 17.05 0.01 0.80
CA SER A 22 16.68 0.59 2.08
C SER A 22 17.94 0.91 2.89
N ARG A 23 18.17 2.20 3.17
CA ARG A 23 19.34 2.66 3.93
C ARG A 23 18.89 3.14 5.30
N SER A 24 19.65 2.81 6.33
CA SER A 24 19.35 3.21 7.72
C SER A 24 19.23 4.73 7.91
N GLU A 25 19.97 5.52 7.14
CA GLU A 25 19.89 6.99 7.15
C GLU A 25 18.50 7.52 6.77
N PHE A 26 17.78 6.83 5.87
CA PHE A 26 16.42 7.21 5.49
C PHE A 26 15.39 6.86 6.56
N VAL A 27 15.62 5.81 7.33
CA VAL A 27 14.72 5.40 8.42
C VAL A 27 14.60 6.53 9.46
N THR A 28 15.74 7.03 9.96
CA THR A 28 15.74 8.13 10.94
C THR A 28 15.05 9.37 10.39
N GLY A 29 15.33 9.75 9.14
CA GLY A 29 14.69 10.90 8.50
C GLY A 29 13.16 10.73 8.38
N GLN A 30 12.68 9.55 7.98
CA GLN A 30 11.25 9.26 7.86
C GLN A 30 10.53 9.36 9.21
N LEU A 31 11.10 8.79 10.27
CA LEU A 31 10.52 8.86 11.61
C LEU A 31 10.47 10.30 12.12
N THR A 32 11.57 11.06 11.96
CA THR A 32 11.63 12.49 12.33
C THR A 32 10.60 13.33 11.55
N ASP A 33 10.40 13.04 10.28
CA ASP A 33 9.42 13.77 9.47
C ASP A 33 7.97 13.44 9.90
N LEU A 34 7.66 12.20 10.24
CA LEU A 34 6.36 11.81 10.79
C LEU A 34 6.08 12.48 12.14
N GLU A 35 7.07 12.46 13.05
CA GLU A 35 6.98 13.16 14.34
C GLU A 35 6.76 14.68 14.16
N ALA A 36 7.45 15.30 13.21
CA ALA A 36 7.29 16.71 12.90
C ALA A 36 5.90 17.07 12.38
N LEU A 37 5.22 16.13 11.71
CA LEU A 37 3.83 16.27 11.28
C LEU A 37 2.81 15.98 12.39
N GLY A 38 3.26 15.51 13.57
CA GLY A 38 2.38 15.09 14.67
C GLY A 38 1.84 13.67 14.52
N VAL A 39 2.45 12.85 13.67
CA VAL A 39 2.09 11.42 13.51
C VAL A 39 2.97 10.60 14.44
N ASP A 40 2.40 10.22 15.56
CA ASP A 40 3.01 9.32 16.56
C ASP A 40 2.62 7.86 16.29
N TRP A 41 3.27 6.92 17.00
CA TRP A 41 2.94 5.50 16.93
C TRP A 41 3.08 4.82 18.29
N ASP A 42 2.44 3.67 18.42
CA ASP A 42 2.41 2.89 19.65
C ASP A 42 3.47 1.78 19.61
N GLY A 43 4.21 1.63 20.69
CA GLY A 43 5.22 0.60 20.84
C GLY A 43 6.51 0.82 20.03
N PRO A 44 7.35 -0.21 19.90
CA PRO A 44 8.61 -0.12 19.16
C PRO A 44 8.37 -0.16 17.66
N VAL A 45 9.28 0.46 16.90
CA VAL A 45 9.35 0.30 15.44
C VAL A 45 9.79 -1.13 15.11
N LEU A 46 9.01 -1.84 14.31
CA LEU A 46 9.34 -3.17 13.83
C LEU A 46 10.15 -3.07 12.53
N PHE A 47 11.20 -3.87 12.41
CA PHE A 47 12.00 -3.99 11.18
C PHE A 47 11.79 -5.34 10.53
N GLN A 48 11.45 -5.36 9.24
CA GLN A 48 11.25 -6.62 8.50
C GLN A 48 12.52 -7.43 8.38
N SER A 49 13.69 -6.80 8.32
CA SER A 49 14.99 -7.48 8.30
C SER A 49 15.25 -8.35 9.54
N GLU A 50 14.64 -8.04 10.67
CA GLU A 50 14.73 -8.81 11.90
C GLU A 50 13.81 -10.04 11.90
N ARG A 51 12.86 -10.13 10.97
CA ARG A 51 11.83 -11.17 10.90
C ARG A 51 12.05 -12.20 9.78
N VAL A 52 13.21 -12.16 9.14
CA VAL A 52 13.55 -13.07 8.02
C VAL A 52 13.46 -14.56 8.40
N ALA A 53 13.70 -14.89 9.66
CA ALA A 53 13.54 -16.27 10.16
C ALA A 53 12.07 -16.70 10.09
N ASP A 54 11.15 -15.89 10.58
CA ASP A 54 9.70 -16.16 10.57
C ASP A 54 9.19 -16.38 9.13
N TYR A 55 9.66 -15.55 8.18
CA TYR A 55 9.30 -15.71 6.77
C TYR A 55 9.82 -17.01 6.16
N ARG A 56 11.00 -17.48 6.59
CA ARG A 56 11.55 -18.76 6.14
C ARG A 56 10.74 -19.94 6.66
N ASP A 57 10.33 -19.89 7.93
CA ASP A 57 9.53 -20.96 8.53
C ASP A 57 8.21 -21.15 7.78
N VAL A 58 7.52 -20.05 7.44
CA VAL A 58 6.29 -20.11 6.63
C VAL A 58 6.58 -20.58 5.21
N LEU A 59 7.69 -20.14 4.60
CA LEU A 59 8.11 -20.61 3.28
C LEU A 59 8.35 -22.13 3.29
N GLU A 60 9.02 -22.69 4.30
CA GLU A 60 9.29 -24.11 4.43
C GLU A 60 8.01 -24.92 4.63
N ASP A 61 7.06 -24.40 5.40
CA ASP A 61 5.75 -25.02 5.54
C ASP A 61 5.00 -25.09 4.19
N LEU A 62 4.94 -23.98 3.44
CA LEU A 62 4.34 -23.96 2.11
C LEU A 62 5.04 -24.89 1.11
N LEU A 63 6.37 -25.01 1.19
CA LEU A 63 7.14 -25.98 0.39
C LEU A 63 6.79 -27.42 0.77
N SER A 64 6.70 -27.73 2.05
CA SER A 64 6.35 -29.07 2.56
C SER A 64 4.96 -29.53 2.13
N ARG A 65 4.02 -28.62 2.02
CA ARG A 65 2.66 -28.85 1.51
C ARG A 65 2.59 -28.99 -0.02
N GLY A 66 3.70 -28.75 -0.74
CA GLY A 66 3.71 -28.76 -2.21
C GLY A 66 2.93 -27.60 -2.83
N SER A 67 2.69 -26.54 -2.05
CA SER A 67 1.93 -25.38 -2.51
C SER A 67 2.74 -24.42 -3.38
N LEU A 68 4.06 -24.60 -3.44
CA LEU A 68 4.98 -23.72 -4.17
C LEU A 68 5.62 -24.43 -5.37
N TYR A 69 5.95 -23.63 -6.38
CA TYR A 69 6.73 -24.10 -7.53
C TYR A 69 7.74 -23.04 -7.96
N GLU A 70 8.76 -23.47 -8.72
CA GLU A 70 9.80 -22.59 -9.25
C GLU A 70 9.35 -21.89 -10.53
N CYS A 71 9.59 -20.57 -10.56
CA CYS A 71 9.35 -19.72 -11.72
C CYS A 71 10.66 -19.14 -12.23
N TYR A 72 10.91 -19.31 -13.51
CA TYR A 72 12.14 -18.91 -14.19
C TYR A 72 11.97 -17.62 -15.02
N CYS A 73 10.76 -17.09 -15.14
CA CYS A 73 10.45 -15.90 -15.92
C CYS A 73 11.20 -14.67 -15.43
N THR A 74 11.66 -13.85 -16.36
CA THR A 74 12.15 -12.50 -16.13
C THR A 74 10.98 -11.50 -16.13
N ARG A 75 11.24 -10.25 -15.73
CA ARG A 75 10.25 -9.17 -15.88
C ARG A 75 9.85 -8.94 -17.33
N ARG A 76 10.79 -9.12 -18.25
CA ARG A 76 10.56 -9.02 -19.68
C ARG A 76 9.62 -10.11 -20.18
N ASP A 77 9.87 -11.36 -19.78
CA ASP A 77 9.00 -12.50 -20.16
C ASP A 77 7.56 -12.27 -19.68
N LEU A 78 7.39 -11.66 -18.49
CA LEU A 78 6.07 -11.33 -17.95
C LEU A 78 5.38 -10.20 -18.71
N ALA A 79 6.15 -9.18 -19.14
CA ALA A 79 5.62 -8.04 -19.91
C ALA A 79 5.22 -8.45 -21.33
N GLU A 80 5.94 -9.40 -21.92
CA GLU A 80 5.72 -9.92 -23.29
C GLU A 80 4.71 -11.08 -23.32
N ALA A 81 4.32 -11.62 -22.15
CA ALA A 81 3.36 -12.73 -22.08
C ALA A 81 1.97 -12.29 -22.53
N PRO A 82 1.25 -13.11 -23.32
CA PRO A 82 -0.13 -12.84 -23.67
C PRO A 82 -0.98 -12.77 -22.40
N SER A 83 -1.64 -11.64 -22.16
CA SER A 83 -2.64 -11.54 -21.09
C SER A 83 -3.88 -12.32 -21.48
N ALA A 84 -4.40 -13.14 -20.57
CA ALA A 84 -5.71 -13.73 -20.78
C ALA A 84 -6.78 -12.64 -20.93
N PRO A 85 -7.81 -12.80 -21.78
CA PRO A 85 -8.93 -11.89 -21.82
C PRO A 85 -9.47 -11.71 -20.40
N HIS A 86 -9.58 -10.48 -19.93
CA HIS A 86 -10.01 -10.12 -18.57
C HIS A 86 -8.98 -10.28 -17.43
N ALA A 87 -7.73 -10.69 -17.69
CA ALA A 87 -6.70 -10.66 -16.68
C ALA A 87 -6.20 -9.22 -16.45
N PRO A 88 -5.94 -8.80 -15.20
CA PRO A 88 -5.33 -7.51 -14.92
C PRO A 88 -3.97 -7.37 -15.61
N LEU A 89 -3.60 -6.15 -15.98
CA LEU A 89 -2.27 -5.86 -16.51
C LEU A 89 -1.18 -6.40 -15.58
N GLY A 90 -0.27 -7.22 -16.12
CA GLY A 90 0.82 -7.82 -15.34
C GLY A 90 0.44 -9.05 -14.52
N ALA A 91 -0.77 -9.59 -14.67
CA ALA A 91 -1.11 -10.88 -14.08
C ALA A 91 -0.21 -11.98 -14.64
N TYR A 92 0.20 -12.89 -13.77
CA TYR A 92 1.05 -14.01 -14.15
C TYR A 92 0.25 -15.11 -14.88
N PRO A 93 0.61 -15.50 -16.10
CA PRO A 93 -0.18 -16.46 -16.89
C PRO A 93 0.06 -17.93 -16.52
N GLY A 94 0.80 -18.24 -15.46
CA GLY A 94 1.07 -19.62 -15.05
C GLY A 94 2.16 -20.34 -15.86
N THR A 95 2.96 -19.64 -16.64
CA THR A 95 3.95 -20.19 -17.61
C THR A 95 4.84 -21.30 -17.04
N CYS A 96 5.24 -21.22 -15.76
CA CYS A 96 6.13 -22.20 -15.15
C CYS A 96 5.40 -23.22 -14.25
N ARG A 97 4.09 -23.12 -14.10
CA ARG A 97 3.33 -23.94 -13.14
C ARG A 97 3.39 -25.43 -13.46
N ASN A 98 3.27 -25.79 -14.72
CA ASN A 98 3.13 -27.18 -15.19
C ASN A 98 4.32 -27.65 -16.03
N LEU A 99 5.53 -27.16 -15.74
CA LEU A 99 6.73 -27.62 -16.45
C LEU A 99 7.07 -29.07 -16.06
N SER A 100 7.53 -29.87 -17.04
CA SER A 100 8.15 -31.17 -16.76
C SER A 100 9.51 -30.99 -16.08
N ASP A 101 10.04 -32.07 -15.50
CA ASP A 101 11.37 -32.03 -14.83
C ASP A 101 12.50 -31.69 -15.81
N ASP A 102 12.41 -32.17 -17.06
CA ASP A 102 13.37 -31.81 -18.11
C ASP A 102 13.29 -30.30 -18.42
N GLN A 103 12.10 -29.76 -18.59
CA GLN A 103 11.89 -28.34 -18.83
C GLN A 103 12.37 -27.47 -17.65
N ARG A 104 12.14 -27.92 -16.40
CA ARG A 104 12.64 -27.25 -15.20
C ARG A 104 14.17 -27.22 -15.18
N THR A 105 14.80 -28.36 -15.51
CA THR A 105 16.25 -28.50 -15.56
C THR A 105 16.85 -27.55 -16.62
N GLU A 106 16.30 -27.54 -17.82
CA GLU A 106 16.73 -26.64 -18.90
C GLU A 106 16.58 -25.17 -18.49
N ARG A 107 15.42 -24.79 -17.98
CA ARG A 107 15.18 -23.40 -17.57
C ARG A 107 16.04 -22.98 -16.40
N ARG A 108 16.31 -23.88 -15.44
CA ARG A 108 17.20 -23.61 -14.32
C ARG A 108 18.65 -23.40 -14.81
N ALA A 109 19.11 -24.18 -15.77
CA ALA A 109 20.43 -24.02 -16.38
C ALA A 109 20.58 -22.70 -17.16
N ALA A 110 19.49 -22.16 -17.68
CA ALA A 110 19.46 -20.88 -18.39
C ALA A 110 19.50 -19.66 -17.46
N LEU A 111 19.30 -19.83 -16.14
CA LEU A 111 19.43 -18.75 -15.18
C LEU A 111 20.91 -18.42 -14.95
N ALA A 112 21.36 -17.18 -15.33
CA ALA A 112 22.76 -16.80 -15.25
C ALA A 112 23.22 -16.60 -13.78
N ASN A 113 22.77 -15.51 -13.14
CA ASN A 113 23.26 -15.07 -11.82
C ASN A 113 22.16 -14.96 -10.77
N ARG A 114 21.05 -15.65 -10.96
CA ARG A 114 19.91 -15.65 -10.02
C ARG A 114 19.35 -17.05 -9.84
N GLY A 115 18.70 -17.28 -8.73
CA GLY A 115 17.87 -18.47 -8.54
C GLY A 115 16.49 -18.34 -9.20
N PRO A 116 15.69 -19.42 -9.21
CA PRO A 116 14.29 -19.33 -9.56
C PRO A 116 13.53 -18.53 -8.49
N ALA A 117 12.51 -17.80 -8.90
CA ALA A 117 11.52 -17.29 -7.97
C ALA A 117 10.64 -18.45 -7.49
N LEU A 118 10.12 -18.35 -6.26
CA LEU A 118 9.11 -19.28 -5.76
C LEU A 118 7.74 -18.62 -5.82
N ARG A 119 6.78 -19.31 -6.44
CA ARG A 119 5.40 -18.86 -6.54
C ARG A 119 4.45 -19.81 -5.82
N LEU A 120 3.45 -19.22 -5.18
CA LEU A 120 2.30 -19.93 -4.65
C LEU A 120 1.41 -20.35 -5.82
N ALA A 121 1.07 -21.63 -5.90
CA ALA A 121 0.10 -22.15 -6.87
C ALA A 121 -1.32 -21.85 -6.36
N ALA A 122 -1.90 -20.75 -6.82
CA ALA A 122 -3.26 -20.38 -6.42
C ALA A 122 -4.27 -21.42 -6.93
N ASP A 123 -5.22 -21.81 -6.11
CA ASP A 123 -6.30 -22.75 -6.44
C ASP A 123 -7.63 -22.06 -6.79
N VAL A 124 -7.63 -20.73 -6.75
CA VAL A 124 -8.75 -19.85 -7.13
C VAL A 124 -8.32 -18.89 -8.23
N ALA A 125 -9.25 -18.46 -9.08
CA ALA A 125 -8.98 -17.47 -10.13
C ALA A 125 -9.27 -16.02 -9.67
N SER A 126 -10.11 -15.85 -8.66
CA SER A 126 -10.51 -14.57 -8.11
C SER A 126 -10.86 -14.70 -6.64
N PHE A 127 -10.85 -13.58 -5.94
CA PHE A 127 -11.22 -13.49 -4.53
C PHE A 127 -12.00 -12.21 -4.28
N GLU A 128 -13.03 -12.30 -3.44
CA GLU A 128 -13.86 -11.16 -3.05
C GLU A 128 -13.40 -10.59 -1.72
N ILE A 129 -13.36 -9.27 -1.66
CA ILE A 129 -13.14 -8.49 -0.44
C ILE A 129 -14.22 -7.44 -0.31
N VAL A 130 -14.38 -6.90 0.88
CA VAL A 130 -15.18 -5.68 1.12
C VAL A 130 -14.23 -4.59 1.58
N ASP A 131 -14.19 -3.50 0.83
CA ASP A 131 -13.47 -2.28 1.20
C ASP A 131 -14.44 -1.31 1.86
N THR A 132 -14.03 -0.68 2.94
CA THR A 132 -14.90 0.23 3.72
C THR A 132 -15.32 1.48 2.94
N VAL A 133 -14.47 1.95 2.01
CA VAL A 133 -14.75 3.16 1.21
C VAL A 133 -15.32 2.81 -0.15
N LEU A 134 -14.77 1.79 -0.81
CA LEU A 134 -15.09 1.45 -2.21
C LEU A 134 -16.13 0.34 -2.34
N GLY A 135 -16.53 -0.29 -1.21
CA GLY A 135 -17.52 -1.36 -1.20
C GLY A 135 -16.97 -2.73 -1.66
N PRO A 136 -17.86 -3.66 -2.08
CA PRO A 136 -17.48 -4.99 -2.53
C PRO A 136 -16.59 -4.92 -3.77
N TYR A 137 -15.48 -5.66 -3.75
CA TYR A 137 -14.55 -5.74 -4.85
C TYR A 137 -14.10 -7.19 -5.07
N THR A 138 -14.27 -7.68 -6.30
CA THR A 138 -13.77 -8.98 -6.73
C THR A 138 -12.60 -8.77 -7.68
N GLY A 139 -11.42 -9.25 -7.31
CA GLY A 139 -10.23 -9.13 -8.14
C GLY A 139 -9.58 -10.48 -8.43
N ALA A 140 -8.73 -10.50 -9.46
CA ALA A 140 -8.03 -11.69 -9.88
C ALA A 140 -6.99 -12.14 -8.84
N VAL A 141 -6.88 -13.45 -8.67
CA VAL A 141 -5.80 -14.09 -7.93
C VAL A 141 -4.99 -14.91 -8.92
N ASP A 142 -3.74 -14.52 -9.12
CA ASP A 142 -2.75 -15.26 -9.90
C ASP A 142 -1.72 -15.91 -8.96
N ASP A 143 -0.83 -16.71 -9.51
CA ASP A 143 0.21 -17.36 -8.71
C ASP A 143 1.19 -16.31 -8.14
N LEU A 144 1.04 -16.01 -6.85
CA LEU A 144 1.82 -14.98 -6.16
C LEU A 144 3.31 -15.35 -6.07
N VAL A 145 4.18 -14.37 -6.25
CA VAL A 145 5.57 -14.52 -5.88
C VAL A 145 5.69 -14.47 -4.34
N ILE A 146 6.22 -15.53 -3.76
CA ILE A 146 6.57 -15.61 -2.34
C ILE A 146 8.01 -15.15 -2.10
N ARG A 147 8.95 -15.68 -2.92
CA ARG A 147 10.36 -15.29 -2.89
C ARG A 147 10.85 -15.03 -4.31
N ARG A 148 11.51 -13.93 -4.50
CA ARG A 148 12.12 -13.50 -5.77
C ARG A 148 13.36 -14.33 -6.09
N GLY A 149 13.78 -14.31 -7.35
CA GLY A 149 14.98 -15.04 -7.80
C GLY A 149 16.31 -14.48 -7.24
N ASP A 150 16.32 -13.29 -6.66
CA ASP A 150 17.44 -12.71 -5.91
C ASP A 150 17.45 -13.11 -4.43
N GLY A 151 16.48 -13.94 -4.01
CA GLY A 151 16.35 -14.42 -2.64
C GLY A 151 15.51 -13.55 -1.71
N VAL A 152 15.12 -12.35 -2.13
CA VAL A 152 14.30 -11.43 -1.32
C VAL A 152 12.84 -11.88 -1.31
N PHE A 153 12.20 -11.86 -0.16
CA PHE A 153 10.76 -12.11 -0.04
C PHE A 153 9.94 -11.01 -0.70
N SER A 154 8.77 -11.37 -1.24
CA SER A 154 7.90 -10.41 -1.89
C SER A 154 7.12 -9.58 -0.89
N TYR A 155 6.80 -8.33 -1.28
CA TYR A 155 5.97 -7.43 -0.48
C TYR A 155 4.65 -8.08 -0.04
N ASN A 156 3.89 -8.65 -0.98
CA ASN A 156 2.59 -9.25 -0.66
C ASN A 156 2.68 -10.39 0.38
N PHE A 157 3.78 -11.12 0.40
CA PHE A 157 3.97 -12.20 1.36
C PHE A 157 4.32 -11.67 2.74
N VAL A 158 5.35 -10.83 2.84
CA VAL A 158 5.83 -10.35 4.14
C VAL A 158 4.83 -9.41 4.82
N SER A 159 4.13 -8.55 4.06
CA SER A 159 3.14 -7.66 4.65
C SER A 159 1.98 -8.44 5.28
N VAL A 160 1.49 -9.49 4.62
CA VAL A 160 0.43 -10.35 5.17
C VAL A 160 0.88 -11.03 6.47
N LEU A 161 2.11 -11.56 6.50
CA LEU A 161 2.64 -12.22 7.71
C LEU A 161 2.83 -11.25 8.87
N ASP A 162 3.37 -10.08 8.57
CA ASP A 162 3.61 -9.07 9.59
C ASP A 162 2.32 -8.46 10.11
N ASP A 163 1.35 -8.18 9.24
CA ASP A 163 0.04 -7.68 9.65
C ASP A 163 -0.63 -8.66 10.61
N GLY A 164 -0.58 -9.96 10.31
CA GLY A 164 -1.08 -11.00 11.21
C GLY A 164 -0.32 -11.07 12.54
N ALA A 165 1.02 -11.06 12.49
CA ALA A 165 1.86 -11.16 13.68
C ALA A 165 1.77 -9.91 14.58
N MET A 166 1.55 -8.73 14.00
CA MET A 166 1.35 -7.47 14.71
C MET A 166 -0.09 -7.27 15.20
N GLY A 167 -1.03 -8.15 14.84
CA GLY A 167 -2.44 -8.01 15.17
C GLY A 167 -3.10 -6.81 14.50
N VAL A 168 -2.71 -6.49 13.26
CA VAL A 168 -3.30 -5.39 12.49
C VAL A 168 -4.74 -5.73 12.13
N THR A 169 -5.66 -4.89 12.57
CA THR A 169 -7.10 -5.05 12.33
C THR A 169 -7.65 -4.13 11.24
N GLN A 170 -6.88 -3.14 10.80
CA GLN A 170 -7.26 -2.23 9.72
C GLN A 170 -6.04 -1.84 8.89
N ILE A 171 -6.17 -1.90 7.57
CA ILE A 171 -5.15 -1.46 6.60
C ILE A 171 -5.70 -0.27 5.82
N VAL A 172 -5.01 0.87 5.92
CA VAL A 172 -5.32 2.09 5.16
C VAL A 172 -4.22 2.34 4.16
N ARG A 173 -4.55 2.42 2.87
CA ARG A 173 -3.54 2.61 1.80
C ARG A 173 -4.14 3.20 0.53
N GLY A 174 -3.30 3.59 -0.42
CA GLY A 174 -3.75 4.14 -1.71
C GLY A 174 -4.56 3.12 -2.54
N ASP A 175 -5.52 3.62 -3.30
CA ASP A 175 -6.43 2.82 -4.14
C ASP A 175 -5.72 2.13 -5.32
N ASP A 176 -4.49 2.52 -5.66
CA ASP A 176 -3.63 1.81 -6.60
C ASP A 176 -3.28 0.38 -6.13
N LEU A 177 -3.41 0.09 -4.85
CA LEU A 177 -3.19 -1.22 -4.27
C LEU A 177 -4.47 -2.08 -4.17
N LEU A 178 -5.64 -1.55 -4.51
CA LEU A 178 -6.90 -2.29 -4.46
C LEU A 178 -6.83 -3.59 -5.28
N ALA A 179 -6.28 -3.53 -6.49
CA ALA A 179 -6.17 -4.70 -7.36
C ALA A 179 -5.27 -5.83 -6.80
N SER A 180 -4.41 -5.55 -5.83
CA SER A 180 -3.58 -6.55 -5.16
C SER A 180 -4.21 -7.10 -3.88
N THR A 181 -5.22 -6.44 -3.32
CA THR A 181 -5.89 -6.83 -2.07
C THR A 181 -6.50 -8.23 -2.12
N PRO A 182 -7.19 -8.66 -3.20
CA PRO A 182 -7.70 -10.03 -3.31
C PRO A 182 -6.63 -11.11 -3.16
N ARG A 183 -5.42 -10.87 -3.68
CA ARG A 183 -4.28 -11.79 -3.53
C ARG A 183 -3.82 -11.89 -2.08
N GLN A 184 -3.76 -10.77 -1.38
CA GLN A 184 -3.38 -10.73 0.04
C GLN A 184 -4.45 -11.39 0.92
N ALA A 185 -5.73 -11.11 0.66
CA ALA A 185 -6.85 -11.72 1.36
C ALA A 185 -6.90 -13.25 1.15
N TYR A 186 -6.64 -13.73 -0.08
CA TYR A 186 -6.49 -15.14 -0.36
C TYR A 186 -5.33 -15.77 0.43
N LEU A 187 -4.18 -15.08 0.48
CA LEU A 187 -3.03 -15.55 1.23
C LEU A 187 -3.30 -15.59 2.75
N GLN A 188 -4.04 -14.60 3.28
CA GLN A 188 -4.48 -14.61 4.68
C GLN A 188 -5.33 -15.83 5.00
N ASP A 189 -6.34 -16.14 4.17
CA ASP A 189 -7.19 -17.33 4.35
C ASP A 189 -6.36 -18.62 4.29
N LEU A 190 -5.47 -18.75 3.30
CA LEU A 190 -4.60 -19.91 3.13
C LEU A 190 -3.70 -20.16 4.36
N LEU A 191 -3.25 -19.10 4.99
CA LEU A 191 -2.37 -19.13 6.17
C LEU A 191 -3.15 -19.08 7.50
N SER A 192 -4.49 -19.03 7.45
CA SER A 192 -5.35 -18.88 8.63
C SER A 192 -5.03 -17.62 9.46
N ILE A 193 -4.67 -16.54 8.77
CA ILE A 193 -4.49 -15.20 9.34
C ILE A 193 -5.82 -14.46 9.27
N GLU A 194 -6.24 -13.84 10.38
CA GLU A 194 -7.45 -13.02 10.41
C GLU A 194 -7.34 -11.86 9.42
N ARG A 195 -8.41 -11.66 8.61
CA ARG A 195 -8.44 -10.59 7.62
C ARG A 195 -8.71 -9.26 8.30
N PRO A 196 -7.91 -8.22 8.04
CA PRO A 196 -8.17 -6.88 8.51
C PRO A 196 -9.30 -6.21 7.71
N GLU A 197 -9.83 -5.14 8.24
CA GLU A 197 -10.64 -4.17 7.51
C GLU A 197 -9.76 -3.46 6.46
N TYR A 198 -10.24 -3.36 5.21
CA TYR A 198 -9.53 -2.65 4.14
C TYR A 198 -10.15 -1.28 3.91
N VAL A 199 -9.29 -0.26 3.82
CA VAL A 199 -9.66 1.12 3.54
C VAL A 199 -8.74 1.64 2.44
N HIS A 200 -9.22 1.74 1.21
CA HIS A 200 -8.46 2.33 0.12
C HIS A 200 -8.83 3.80 -0.04
N VAL A 201 -7.81 4.65 -0.08
CA VAL A 201 -7.94 6.10 -0.10
C VAL A 201 -7.42 6.69 -1.42
N PRO A 202 -7.90 7.88 -1.84
CA PRO A 202 -7.48 8.52 -3.07
C PRO A 202 -5.97 8.77 -3.12
N LEU A 203 -5.40 8.71 -4.32
CA LEU A 203 -4.00 9.04 -4.56
C LEU A 203 -3.77 10.54 -4.70
N VAL A 204 -2.50 10.93 -4.49
CA VAL A 204 -1.96 12.17 -5.03
C VAL A 204 -1.26 11.86 -6.35
N THR A 205 -1.65 12.56 -7.41
CA THR A 205 -1.14 12.35 -8.77
C THR A 205 -0.55 13.64 -9.34
N ASN A 206 0.28 13.53 -10.37
CA ASN A 206 0.72 14.68 -11.15
C ASN A 206 -0.40 15.20 -12.06
N GLY A 207 -0.13 16.28 -12.82
CA GLY A 207 -1.10 16.89 -13.76
C GLY A 207 -1.63 15.92 -14.83
N GLU A 208 -0.86 14.86 -15.14
CA GLU A 208 -1.24 13.82 -16.12
C GLU A 208 -2.05 12.67 -15.47
N GLY A 209 -2.33 12.73 -14.17
CA GLY A 209 -3.03 11.69 -13.43
C GLY A 209 -2.15 10.47 -13.07
N VAL A 210 -0.84 10.57 -13.25
CA VAL A 210 0.12 9.54 -12.85
C VAL A 210 0.48 9.72 -11.38
N ARG A 211 0.49 8.64 -10.60
CA ARG A 211 0.91 8.65 -9.19
C ARG A 211 2.26 9.33 -9.05
N LEU A 212 2.36 10.27 -8.10
CA LEU A 212 3.64 10.88 -7.76
C LEU A 212 4.63 9.81 -7.31
N ALA A 213 5.80 9.79 -7.94
CA ALA A 213 6.86 8.86 -7.65
C ALA A 213 8.17 9.60 -7.39
N LYS A 214 9.14 8.94 -6.74
CA LYS A 214 10.46 9.52 -6.43
C LYS A 214 11.21 10.08 -7.65
N ARG A 215 10.89 9.61 -8.86
CA ARG A 215 11.46 10.10 -10.13
C ARG A 215 10.90 11.46 -10.57
N ASP A 216 9.76 11.85 -10.02
CA ASP A 216 9.08 13.11 -10.36
C ASP A 216 9.56 14.28 -9.48
N GLY A 217 10.69 14.11 -8.78
CA GLY A 217 11.22 15.02 -7.77
C GLY A 217 10.75 14.60 -6.37
N ALA A 218 11.69 14.30 -5.47
CA ALA A 218 11.34 13.96 -4.09
C ALA A 218 11.03 15.24 -3.32
N VAL A 219 9.76 15.56 -3.15
CA VAL A 219 9.32 16.59 -2.22
C VAL A 219 9.48 16.04 -0.81
N THR A 220 10.50 16.49 -0.10
CA THR A 220 10.76 16.13 1.30
C THR A 220 10.40 17.29 2.22
N LEU A 221 10.11 17.02 3.49
CA LEU A 221 9.91 18.09 4.47
C LEU A 221 11.15 18.99 4.58
N ALA A 222 12.35 18.42 4.42
CA ALA A 222 13.60 19.19 4.43
C ALA A 222 13.64 20.19 3.27
N ALA A 223 13.31 19.77 2.04
CA ALA A 223 13.26 20.65 0.88
C ALA A 223 12.18 21.73 1.05
N LEU A 224 10.99 21.38 1.53
CA LEU A 224 9.92 22.34 1.77
C LEU A 224 10.30 23.40 2.82
N ARG A 225 11.05 23.01 3.85
CA ARG A 225 11.57 23.96 4.85
C ARG A 225 12.50 25.03 4.25
N GLU A 226 13.29 24.68 3.22
CA GLU A 226 14.14 25.65 2.51
C GLU A 226 13.31 26.74 1.82
N PHE A 227 12.07 26.45 1.45
CA PHE A 227 11.10 27.38 0.88
C PHE A 227 10.16 28.01 1.93
N GLY A 228 10.47 27.86 3.21
CA GLY A 228 9.74 28.49 4.31
C GLY A 228 8.49 27.75 4.76
N TRP A 229 8.30 26.48 4.33
CA TRP A 229 7.18 25.67 4.81
C TRP A 229 7.41 25.16 6.23
N ALA A 230 6.43 25.35 7.08
CA ALA A 230 6.36 24.69 8.38
C ALA A 230 5.61 23.34 8.25
N PRO A 231 5.81 22.39 9.19
CA PRO A 231 5.02 21.14 9.23
C PRO A 231 3.51 21.39 9.19
N ALA A 232 3.02 22.41 9.87
CA ALA A 232 1.62 22.80 9.86
C ALA A 232 1.09 23.17 8.45
N ASP A 233 1.92 23.74 7.59
CA ASP A 233 1.54 24.07 6.22
C ASP A 233 1.43 22.80 5.36
N VAL A 234 2.24 21.78 5.65
CA VAL A 234 2.12 20.46 5.00
C VAL A 234 0.86 19.74 5.45
N VAL A 235 0.50 19.82 6.74
CA VAL A 235 -0.77 19.28 7.24
C VAL A 235 -1.95 19.98 6.58
N ASP A 236 -1.89 21.30 6.37
CA ASP A 236 -2.91 22.05 5.62
C ASP A 236 -3.03 21.58 4.16
N LEU A 237 -1.89 21.33 3.49
CA LEU A 237 -1.87 20.81 2.13
C LEU A 237 -2.55 19.43 2.06
N LEU A 238 -2.19 18.54 2.98
CA LEU A 238 -2.83 17.22 3.07
C LEU A 238 -4.33 17.33 3.36
N GLY A 239 -4.72 18.25 4.25
CA GLY A 239 -6.12 18.55 4.53
C GLY A 239 -6.87 19.06 3.30
N ALA A 240 -6.29 20.01 2.57
CA ALA A 240 -6.87 20.54 1.34
C ALA A 240 -7.09 19.46 0.27
N SER A 241 -6.19 18.47 0.16
CA SER A 241 -6.37 17.33 -0.75
C SER A 241 -7.63 16.52 -0.46
N LEU A 242 -8.12 16.57 0.78
CA LEU A 242 -9.35 15.92 1.24
C LEU A 242 -10.49 16.93 1.48
N GLY A 243 -10.32 18.18 1.07
CA GLY A 243 -11.33 19.24 1.20
C GLY A 243 -11.54 19.76 2.61
N MET A 244 -10.54 19.62 3.48
CA MET A 244 -10.56 20.15 4.84
C MET A 244 -10.06 21.60 4.86
N ASP A 245 -10.61 22.40 5.74
CA ASP A 245 -10.19 23.79 5.95
C ASP A 245 -9.15 23.89 7.08
N HIS A 246 -7.91 24.19 6.70
CA HIS A 246 -6.79 24.53 7.56
C HIS A 246 -6.64 23.72 8.86
N PRO A 247 -6.42 22.39 8.81
CA PRO A 247 -6.30 21.58 10.02
C PRO A 247 -5.09 21.95 10.91
N ARG A 248 -3.98 22.41 10.34
CA ARG A 248 -2.74 22.85 11.02
C ARG A 248 -2.01 21.78 11.84
N THR A 249 -2.69 20.83 12.43
CA THR A 249 -2.14 19.73 13.23
C THR A 249 -2.75 18.38 12.83
N ALA A 250 -2.05 17.29 13.15
CA ALA A 250 -2.54 15.94 12.89
C ALA A 250 -3.85 15.63 13.66
N GLU A 251 -3.98 16.13 14.89
CA GLU A 251 -5.18 15.95 15.70
C GLU A 251 -6.39 16.66 15.09
N ASN A 252 -6.21 17.92 14.65
CA ASN A 252 -7.28 18.65 13.97
C ASN A 252 -7.63 17.99 12.62
N PHE A 253 -6.62 17.52 11.87
CA PHE A 253 -6.84 16.76 10.66
C PHE A 253 -7.71 15.52 10.94
N ALA A 254 -7.36 14.76 11.98
CA ALA A 254 -8.17 13.60 12.39
C ALA A 254 -9.59 14.00 12.77
N ALA A 255 -9.77 15.10 13.51
CA ALA A 255 -11.09 15.59 13.92
C ALA A 255 -11.96 16.03 12.72
N LEU A 256 -11.36 16.62 11.70
CA LEU A 256 -12.05 17.10 10.48
C LEU A 256 -12.26 16.01 9.43
N LEU A 257 -11.60 14.85 9.55
CA LEU A 257 -11.71 13.77 8.58
C LEU A 257 -13.13 13.24 8.53
N THR A 258 -13.74 13.25 7.37
CA THR A 258 -15.08 12.69 7.15
C THR A 258 -15.02 11.51 6.18
N PRO A 259 -16.01 10.61 6.20
CA PRO A 259 -16.13 9.56 5.21
C PRO A 259 -16.11 10.06 3.77
N GLN A 260 -16.82 11.14 3.51
CA GLN A 260 -16.93 11.77 2.20
C GLN A 260 -15.56 12.28 1.70
N ALA A 261 -14.67 12.69 2.60
CA ALA A 261 -13.31 13.09 2.25
C ALA A 261 -12.50 11.92 1.64
N LEU A 262 -12.74 10.68 2.11
CA LEU A 262 -12.07 9.49 1.60
C LEU A 262 -12.62 9.02 0.24
N MET A 263 -13.79 9.50 -0.17
CA MET A 263 -14.43 9.17 -1.46
C MET A 263 -14.11 10.19 -2.56
N ARG A 264 -13.27 11.18 -2.27
CA ARG A 264 -12.89 12.20 -3.27
C ARG A 264 -12.04 11.59 -4.38
N PRO A 265 -12.06 12.19 -5.59
CA PRO A 265 -11.14 11.77 -6.65
C PRO A 265 -9.69 12.05 -6.26
N ALA A 266 -8.76 11.38 -6.96
CA ALA A 266 -7.33 11.58 -6.78
C ALA A 266 -6.98 13.08 -6.85
N PHE A 267 -6.21 13.56 -5.87
CA PHE A 267 -5.76 14.94 -5.81
C PHE A 267 -4.61 15.15 -6.81
N ARG A 268 -4.75 16.16 -7.67
CA ARG A 268 -3.74 16.48 -8.68
C ARG A 268 -2.85 17.62 -8.22
N ILE A 269 -1.54 17.43 -8.28
CA ILE A 269 -0.55 18.44 -7.99
C ILE A 269 0.52 18.43 -9.09
N ASP A 270 0.90 19.63 -9.58
CA ASP A 270 2.05 19.72 -10.47
C ASP A 270 3.34 19.70 -9.61
N PRO A 271 4.23 18.69 -9.75
CA PRO A 271 5.48 18.63 -9.02
C PRO A 271 6.34 19.88 -9.21
N LYS A 272 6.29 20.52 -10.37
CA LYS A 272 7.05 21.76 -10.65
C LYS A 272 6.63 22.90 -9.75
N LEU A 273 5.37 22.97 -9.34
CA LEU A 273 4.91 23.99 -8.38
C LEU A 273 5.62 23.85 -7.02
N LEU A 274 6.09 22.65 -6.70
CA LEU A 274 6.84 22.38 -5.47
C LEU A 274 8.34 22.58 -5.67
N GLU A 275 8.87 22.38 -6.89
CA GLU A 275 10.27 22.61 -7.25
C GLU A 275 10.59 24.11 -7.38
N ASP A 276 9.67 24.90 -7.93
CA ASP A 276 9.83 26.37 -8.08
C ASP A 276 9.72 27.13 -6.75
N GLY A 277 9.52 26.41 -5.63
CA GLY A 277 9.53 26.94 -4.28
C GLY A 277 8.41 27.93 -3.97
N PRO A 278 7.13 27.64 -4.30
CA PRO A 278 6.06 28.52 -3.90
C PRO A 278 6.00 28.61 -2.37
N THR A 279 5.81 29.79 -1.87
CA THR A 279 5.49 29.96 -0.46
C THR A 279 4.15 29.30 -0.15
N PRO A 280 3.88 28.88 1.11
CA PRO A 280 2.59 28.30 1.50
C PRO A 280 1.38 29.13 1.06
N ASP A 281 1.48 30.46 1.06
CA ASP A 281 0.38 31.36 0.66
C ASP A 281 0.08 31.32 -0.84
N VAL A 282 1.09 31.18 -1.70
CA VAL A 282 0.92 31.02 -3.13
C VAL A 282 0.25 29.70 -3.42
N PHE A 283 0.70 28.63 -2.74
CA PHE A 283 0.18 27.29 -2.93
C PHE A 283 -1.30 27.18 -2.49
N ARG A 284 -1.70 27.79 -1.37
CA ARG A 284 -3.09 27.87 -0.91
C ARG A 284 -4.01 28.52 -1.95
N LYS A 285 -3.56 29.58 -2.60
CA LYS A 285 -4.33 30.25 -3.65
C LYS A 285 -4.56 29.36 -4.88
N LEU A 286 -3.60 28.53 -5.23
CA LEU A 286 -3.69 27.57 -6.34
C LEU A 286 -4.66 26.44 -6.03
N LEU A 287 -4.74 25.98 -4.78
CA LEU A 287 -5.67 24.93 -4.35
C LEU A 287 -7.13 25.40 -4.43
N VAL A 288 -7.42 26.64 -4.09
CA VAL A 288 -8.78 27.21 -4.13
C VAL A 288 -9.29 27.36 -5.58
N SER A 289 -8.39 27.51 -6.55
CA SER A 289 -8.75 27.66 -7.97
C SER A 289 -9.01 26.34 -8.70
N SER A 290 -8.75 25.19 -8.06
CA SER A 290 -8.90 23.87 -8.65
C SER A 290 -10.19 23.13 -8.24
N ASP A 291 -11.17 23.81 -7.66
CA ASP A 291 -12.48 23.25 -7.32
C ASP A 291 -13.26 22.86 -8.60
N GLY A 292 -12.84 21.72 -9.18
CA GLY A 292 -13.70 20.94 -10.05
C GLY A 292 -14.79 20.29 -9.20
N GLU A 293 -16.04 20.47 -9.57
CA GLU A 293 -17.22 19.94 -8.91
C GLU A 293 -17.02 18.52 -8.41
N ALA A 294 -17.16 18.32 -7.09
CA ALA A 294 -17.23 16.99 -6.51
C ALA A 294 -18.43 16.25 -7.14
N PRO A 295 -18.29 15.00 -7.56
CA PRO A 295 -19.44 14.21 -7.99
C PRO A 295 -20.47 14.15 -6.85
N ALA A 296 -21.74 14.39 -7.16
CA ALA A 296 -22.85 14.23 -6.23
C ALA A 296 -23.00 12.74 -5.92
N PHE A 297 -22.55 12.33 -4.74
CA PHE A 297 -22.79 10.99 -4.20
C PHE A 297 -24.10 11.02 -3.41
N GLY A 298 -24.97 10.01 -3.65
CA GLY A 298 -26.30 9.92 -3.04
C GLY A 298 -26.26 9.69 -1.52
N GLU A 299 -27.41 9.88 -0.90
CA GLU A 299 -27.66 9.82 0.56
C GLU A 299 -27.32 8.47 1.23
N GLU A 300 -26.88 7.44 0.51
CA GLU A 300 -26.51 6.12 1.03
C GLU A 300 -25.13 6.05 1.72
N ALA A 301 -24.29 7.09 1.62
CA ALA A 301 -22.94 7.08 2.19
C ALA A 301 -22.92 7.25 3.73
N ASP A 302 -23.94 7.87 4.31
CA ASP A 302 -24.00 8.13 5.74
C ASP A 302 -24.34 6.88 6.57
N ASP A 303 -25.05 5.90 5.98
CA ASP A 303 -25.41 4.64 6.65
C ASP A 303 -24.23 3.65 6.74
N TRP A 304 -23.25 3.81 5.87
CA TRP A 304 -22.13 2.86 5.71
C TRP A 304 -21.04 2.99 6.78
N LEU A 305 -20.84 4.19 7.30
CA LEU A 305 -19.80 4.48 8.29
C LEU A 305 -20.36 4.69 9.70
N GLY A 306 -21.68 4.84 9.81
CA GLY A 306 -22.38 4.91 11.10
C GLY A 306 -22.39 3.60 11.88
N ASN A 307 -22.33 2.46 11.21
CA ASN A 307 -22.37 1.14 11.85
C ASN A 307 -21.01 0.53 12.18
N GLY A 308 -19.89 1.10 11.69
CA GLY A 308 -18.53 0.65 12.00
C GLY A 308 -17.84 1.43 13.12
N PHE A 309 -18.41 2.56 13.55
CA PHE A 309 -17.77 3.46 14.50
C PHE A 309 -18.50 3.61 15.84
N ASP A 310 -19.63 2.94 16.06
CA ASP A 310 -20.34 3.01 17.33
C ASP A 310 -20.57 1.62 17.95
N GLU A 311 -20.37 1.59 19.29
CA GLU A 311 -20.72 0.57 20.27
C GLU A 311 -19.84 -0.68 20.42
N GLY A 312 -18.75 -0.48 21.13
CA GLY A 312 -18.02 -1.47 21.91
C GLY A 312 -17.69 -0.94 23.32
N ALA A 313 -18.58 -0.18 23.95
CA ALA A 313 -18.44 0.21 25.37
C ALA A 313 -19.76 -0.04 26.10
N GLY A 314 -19.83 -1.18 26.81
CA GLY A 314 -20.89 -1.42 27.78
C GLY A 314 -21.27 -2.89 27.93
N ASP A 315 -20.66 -3.56 28.79
CA ASP A 315 -20.92 -4.38 29.97
C ASP A 315 -19.86 -5.44 30.20
#